data_0259493a0a964b2450202f643955f00a
#
_entry.id   0259493a0a964b2450202f643955f00a
#
_cell.length_a   1.000
_cell.length_b   1.000
_cell.length_c   1.000
_cell.angle_alpha   90.00
_cell.angle_beta   90.00
_cell.angle_gamma   90.00
#
_symmetry.space_group_name_H-M   'P 1'
#
loop_
_entity.id
_entity.type
_entity.pdbx_description
1 polymer ?
#
loop_
_entity_poly.entity_id
_entity_poly.type
_entity_poly.pdbx_seq_one_letter_code
_entity_poly.pdbx_strand_id
1 'polypeptide(L)'
;MANSLVAQSPAELAPSKVKSIDFLTDVLPILDQHCSNCHGASKQTADLRLDLRSAILKGSNSGPIVEKGHSEQSRLIQVVAGLDPDYQMPPEGDRLSPEQIGILKAWIDSGAMGPEDSSLLEKPLPWSFRPLRTPKPPENAPLANSKSLGVIDAWLAGPLAEKQLEFSQRADPQTLIRRLFLVALGVPPTPEEVERFASDLSIDAYEQLVDRVLADPRYGERQARHWFDVIRFAESNGFETNRVRYNAWPYRDYVIAAFNDDKPYNQFVKEQIAGDALGADVATGFLVAGSYDLVKSPDVNLTLMQRQDELADLINTTGTAFLGLTI
;
A
#
# COMPACT_ATOMS: atom_id res chain seq x y z
N MET A 1 -6.33 -52.78 -8.25
CA MET A 1 -6.83 -52.90 -6.88
C MET A 1 -7.66 -51.66 -6.62
N ALA A 2 -8.98 -51.81 -6.64
CA ALA A 2 -9.91 -50.70 -6.44
C ALA A 2 -10.00 -50.37 -4.93
N ASN A 3 -9.54 -49.19 -4.51
CA ASN A 3 -9.77 -48.71 -3.16
C ASN A 3 -11.23 -48.28 -3.05
N SER A 4 -12.03 -49.08 -2.37
CA SER A 4 -13.41 -48.83 -1.99
C SER A 4 -13.39 -47.67 -0.96
N LEU A 5 -13.75 -46.46 -1.37
CA LEU A 5 -14.05 -45.35 -0.47
C LEU A 5 -15.39 -45.65 0.22
N VAL A 6 -15.31 -46.03 1.47
CA VAL A 6 -16.47 -46.16 2.35
C VAL A 6 -17.01 -44.77 2.61
N ALA A 7 -18.20 -44.49 2.12
CA ALA A 7 -18.94 -43.27 2.49
C ALA A 7 -19.28 -43.34 3.98
N GLN A 8 -18.78 -42.36 4.76
CA GLN A 8 -19.10 -42.27 6.18
C GLN A 8 -20.56 -41.84 6.39
N SER A 9 -21.23 -42.55 7.27
CA SER A 9 -22.64 -42.32 7.61
C SER A 9 -22.81 -40.89 8.28
N PRO A 10 -23.92 -40.21 8.05
CA PRO A 10 -24.17 -38.87 8.62
C PRO A 10 -24.08 -38.78 10.16
N ALA A 11 -24.18 -39.91 10.85
CA ALA A 11 -24.12 -40.01 12.32
C ALA A 11 -22.71 -39.89 12.92
N GLU A 12 -21.63 -39.97 12.09
CA GLU A 12 -20.25 -39.98 12.57
C GLU A 12 -19.53 -38.63 12.54
N LEU A 13 -20.20 -37.58 12.04
CA LEU A 13 -19.63 -36.23 12.05
C LEU A 13 -19.74 -35.64 13.47
N ALA A 14 -18.63 -35.61 14.17
CA ALA A 14 -18.58 -35.11 15.55
C ALA A 14 -19.13 -33.67 15.67
N PRO A 15 -19.93 -33.37 16.71
CA PRO A 15 -20.37 -32.00 16.96
C PRO A 15 -19.16 -31.13 17.35
N SER A 16 -19.12 -29.89 16.84
CA SER A 16 -18.09 -28.90 17.25
C SER A 16 -18.12 -28.73 18.76
N LYS A 17 -16.93 -28.72 19.38
CA LYS A 17 -16.77 -28.46 20.82
C LYS A 17 -16.87 -26.97 21.18
N VAL A 18 -17.12 -26.11 20.21
CA VAL A 18 -17.14 -24.64 20.37
C VAL A 18 -18.51 -24.23 20.91
N LYS A 19 -18.54 -23.56 22.04
CA LYS A 19 -19.77 -23.12 22.72
C LYS A 19 -20.53 -21.98 22.04
N SER A 20 -19.84 -21.19 21.20
CA SER A 20 -20.43 -20.15 20.35
C SER A 20 -19.60 -20.03 19.08
N ILE A 21 -20.22 -20.17 17.92
CA ILE A 21 -19.58 -20.02 16.61
C ILE A 21 -19.74 -18.57 16.15
N ASP A 22 -18.63 -17.92 15.84
CA ASP A 22 -18.62 -16.58 15.23
C ASP A 22 -18.40 -16.68 13.73
N PHE A 23 -19.21 -15.93 12.95
CA PHE A 23 -19.16 -15.99 11.50
C PHE A 23 -17.82 -15.51 10.92
N LEU A 24 -17.26 -14.44 11.51
CA LEU A 24 -16.03 -13.80 10.98
C LEU A 24 -14.76 -14.59 11.30
N THR A 25 -14.70 -15.16 12.50
CA THR A 25 -13.48 -15.83 12.97
C THR A 25 -13.46 -17.31 12.70
N ASP A 26 -14.62 -17.96 12.63
CA ASP A 26 -14.71 -19.41 12.54
C ASP A 26 -15.23 -19.90 11.17
N VAL A 27 -16.24 -19.22 10.60
CA VAL A 27 -16.91 -19.66 9.37
C VAL A 27 -16.29 -19.06 8.11
N LEU A 28 -16.16 -17.73 8.08
CA LEU A 28 -15.68 -17.01 6.90
C LEU A 28 -14.28 -17.47 6.44
N PRO A 29 -13.31 -17.75 7.32
CA PRO A 29 -12.01 -18.26 6.89
C PRO A 29 -12.09 -19.62 6.17
N ILE A 30 -13.00 -20.50 6.58
CA ILE A 30 -13.21 -21.80 5.93
C ILE A 30 -13.77 -21.57 4.53
N LEU A 31 -14.79 -20.72 4.40
CA LEU A 31 -15.40 -20.39 3.11
C LEU A 31 -14.44 -19.66 2.18
N ASP A 32 -13.61 -18.78 2.71
CA ASP A 32 -12.61 -18.05 1.94
C ASP A 32 -11.53 -18.99 1.40
N GLN A 33 -11.01 -19.87 2.21
CA GLN A 33 -9.97 -20.82 1.83
C GLN A 33 -10.42 -21.85 0.79
N HIS A 34 -11.64 -22.38 0.91
CA HIS A 34 -12.09 -23.53 0.12
C HIS A 34 -13.11 -23.20 -0.98
N CYS A 35 -13.77 -22.04 -0.91
CA CYS A 35 -14.94 -21.74 -1.76
C CYS A 35 -14.81 -20.46 -2.58
N SER A 36 -14.14 -19.41 -2.06
CA SER A 36 -14.14 -18.04 -2.64
C SER A 36 -13.53 -17.96 -4.04
N ASN A 37 -12.65 -18.86 -4.41
CA ASN A 37 -12.07 -18.91 -5.77
C ASN A 37 -13.12 -19.13 -6.88
N CYS A 38 -14.24 -19.80 -6.55
CA CYS A 38 -15.32 -20.10 -7.49
C CYS A 38 -16.64 -19.41 -7.09
N HIS A 39 -16.85 -19.08 -5.82
CA HIS A 39 -18.07 -18.53 -5.24
C HIS A 39 -17.80 -17.25 -4.44
N GLY A 40 -16.97 -16.35 -4.96
CA GLY A 40 -16.58 -15.09 -4.33
C GLY A 40 -17.02 -13.86 -5.12
N ALA A 41 -16.45 -12.71 -4.78
CA ALA A 41 -16.80 -11.44 -5.44
C ALA A 41 -16.43 -11.40 -6.93
N SER A 42 -15.30 -12.00 -7.32
CA SER A 42 -14.78 -11.98 -8.70
C SER A 42 -15.36 -13.08 -9.60
N LYS A 43 -15.82 -14.20 -9.02
CA LYS A 43 -16.40 -15.33 -9.74
C LYS A 43 -17.56 -15.90 -8.95
N GLN A 44 -18.72 -16.08 -9.61
CA GLN A 44 -19.98 -16.48 -8.98
C GLN A 44 -20.58 -17.67 -9.73
N THR A 45 -19.90 -18.83 -9.66
CA THR A 45 -20.37 -20.07 -10.29
C THR A 45 -21.74 -20.44 -9.71
N ALA A 46 -22.72 -20.76 -10.57
CA ALA A 46 -24.10 -21.04 -10.22
C ALA A 46 -24.82 -19.86 -9.52
N ASP A 47 -24.41 -18.62 -9.79
CA ASP A 47 -24.93 -17.38 -9.14
C ASP A 47 -24.83 -17.43 -7.61
N LEU A 48 -23.83 -18.14 -7.09
CA LEU A 48 -23.59 -18.34 -5.67
C LEU A 48 -22.40 -17.52 -5.19
N ARG A 49 -22.59 -16.78 -4.09
CA ARG A 49 -21.55 -16.10 -3.32
C ARG A 49 -21.49 -16.65 -1.91
N LEU A 50 -20.29 -16.96 -1.45
CA LEU A 50 -20.02 -17.49 -0.11
C LEU A 50 -19.14 -16.59 0.75
N ASP A 51 -18.77 -15.42 0.25
CA ASP A 51 -18.01 -14.39 0.92
C ASP A 51 -18.87 -13.39 1.71
N LEU A 52 -20.20 -13.43 1.54
CA LEU A 52 -21.16 -12.56 2.23
C LEU A 52 -22.28 -13.41 2.84
N ARG A 53 -22.60 -13.14 4.11
CA ARG A 53 -23.65 -13.89 4.80
C ARG A 53 -25.04 -13.79 4.13
N SER A 54 -25.46 -12.59 3.71
CA SER A 54 -26.76 -12.43 3.02
C SER A 54 -26.80 -13.21 1.72
N ALA A 55 -25.69 -13.26 0.98
CA ALA A 55 -25.59 -14.00 -0.26
C ALA A 55 -25.64 -15.52 -0.03
N ILE A 56 -25.00 -16.02 1.04
CA ILE A 56 -25.11 -17.42 1.46
C ILE A 56 -26.57 -17.78 1.75
N LEU A 57 -27.27 -16.91 2.49
CA LEU A 57 -28.68 -17.13 2.85
C LEU A 57 -29.64 -16.95 1.67
N LYS A 58 -29.30 -16.14 0.66
CA LYS A 58 -30.03 -16.02 -0.59
C LYS A 58 -29.96 -17.32 -1.41
N GLY A 59 -28.80 -18.01 -1.38
CA GLY A 59 -28.55 -19.25 -2.10
C GLY A 59 -28.06 -19.06 -3.52
N SER A 60 -28.24 -20.09 -4.35
CA SER A 60 -27.79 -20.17 -5.74
C SER A 60 -28.96 -20.06 -6.73
N ASN A 61 -28.66 -20.13 -8.04
CA ASN A 61 -29.69 -20.24 -9.09
C ASN A 61 -30.57 -21.49 -8.97
N SER A 62 -30.14 -22.51 -8.19
CA SER A 62 -30.90 -23.73 -7.90
C SER A 62 -31.70 -23.66 -6.60
N GLY A 63 -31.67 -22.53 -5.90
CA GLY A 63 -32.39 -22.29 -4.65
C GLY A 63 -31.52 -22.15 -3.41
N PRO A 64 -32.14 -22.16 -2.22
CA PRO A 64 -31.41 -22.03 -0.93
C PRO A 64 -30.39 -23.15 -0.74
N ILE A 65 -29.23 -22.80 -0.18
CA ILE A 65 -28.17 -23.76 0.15
C ILE A 65 -28.03 -23.97 1.65
N VAL A 66 -28.63 -23.09 2.47
CA VAL A 66 -28.62 -23.13 3.93
C VAL A 66 -30.05 -23.07 4.45
N GLU A 67 -30.45 -24.07 5.23
CA GLU A 67 -31.68 -24.12 5.99
C GLU A 67 -31.36 -23.79 7.45
N LYS A 68 -31.76 -22.59 7.91
CA LYS A 68 -31.42 -22.11 9.25
C LYS A 68 -31.96 -23.03 10.34
N GLY A 69 -31.07 -23.44 11.24
CA GLY A 69 -31.43 -24.38 12.31
C GLY A 69 -31.43 -25.85 11.88
N HIS A 70 -31.16 -26.13 10.59
CA HIS A 70 -31.25 -27.50 10.04
C HIS A 70 -30.03 -27.80 9.14
N SER A 71 -28.88 -28.00 9.73
CA SER A 71 -27.64 -28.25 8.98
C SER A 71 -27.70 -29.48 8.09
N GLU A 72 -28.37 -30.55 8.52
CA GLU A 72 -28.49 -31.79 7.78
C GLU A 72 -29.36 -31.66 6.50
N GLN A 73 -30.28 -30.70 6.49
CA GLN A 73 -31.12 -30.38 5.33
C GLN A 73 -30.48 -29.35 4.42
N SER A 74 -29.39 -28.73 4.88
CA SER A 74 -28.67 -27.66 4.14
C SER A 74 -27.84 -28.25 3.02
N ARG A 75 -28.09 -27.84 1.79
CA ARG A 75 -27.37 -28.27 0.59
C ARG A 75 -25.86 -28.06 0.72
N LEU A 76 -25.44 -26.96 1.36
CA LEU A 76 -24.04 -26.67 1.65
C LEU A 76 -23.36 -27.85 2.35
N ILE A 77 -23.97 -28.36 3.43
CA ILE A 77 -23.42 -29.49 4.20
C ILE A 77 -23.43 -30.77 3.38
N GLN A 78 -24.50 -31.04 2.64
CA GLN A 78 -24.60 -32.25 1.80
C GLN A 78 -23.45 -32.35 0.79
N VAL A 79 -23.11 -31.24 0.10
CA VAL A 79 -22.07 -31.26 -0.93
C VAL A 79 -20.65 -31.23 -0.36
N VAL A 80 -20.40 -30.51 0.76
CA VAL A 80 -19.05 -30.48 1.36
C VAL A 80 -18.70 -31.73 2.16
N ALA A 81 -19.73 -32.43 2.72
CA ALA A 81 -19.55 -33.71 3.39
C ALA A 81 -19.56 -34.91 2.45
N GLY A 82 -19.78 -34.71 1.15
CA GLY A 82 -19.84 -35.78 0.16
C GLY A 82 -21.06 -36.70 0.33
N LEU A 83 -22.16 -36.18 0.85
CA LEU A 83 -23.42 -36.91 1.04
C LEU A 83 -24.32 -36.85 -0.20
N ASP A 84 -24.05 -35.91 -1.11
CA ASP A 84 -24.74 -35.82 -2.39
C ASP A 84 -24.08 -36.76 -3.40
N PRO A 85 -24.82 -37.68 -4.06
CA PRO A 85 -24.25 -38.62 -5.00
C PRO A 85 -23.76 -37.99 -6.30
N ASP A 86 -24.31 -36.87 -6.71
CA ASP A 86 -24.03 -36.24 -8.00
C ASP A 86 -23.05 -35.06 -7.89
N TYR A 87 -22.97 -34.43 -6.71
CA TYR A 87 -22.21 -33.19 -6.51
C TYR A 87 -21.39 -33.23 -5.25
N GLN A 88 -20.12 -32.87 -5.37
CA GLN A 88 -19.20 -32.70 -4.25
C GLN A 88 -18.42 -31.41 -4.38
N MET A 89 -18.27 -30.69 -3.25
CA MET A 89 -17.54 -29.44 -3.17
C MET A 89 -16.43 -29.51 -2.11
N PRO A 90 -15.24 -28.92 -2.36
CA PRO A 90 -14.81 -28.40 -3.67
C PRO A 90 -14.64 -29.53 -4.71
N PRO A 91 -14.82 -29.25 -6.01
CA PRO A 91 -14.67 -30.26 -7.07
C PRO A 91 -13.19 -30.65 -7.27
N GLU A 92 -12.27 -29.75 -6.99
CA GLU A 92 -10.81 -29.91 -7.07
C GLU A 92 -10.15 -29.37 -5.81
N GLY A 93 -8.97 -29.90 -5.44
CA GLY A 93 -8.19 -29.47 -4.28
C GLY A 93 -8.55 -30.19 -2.98
N ASP A 94 -8.09 -29.62 -1.87
CA ASP A 94 -8.25 -30.22 -0.54
C ASP A 94 -9.69 -30.09 -0.04
N ARG A 95 -10.23 -31.20 0.43
CA ARG A 95 -11.56 -31.22 1.03
C ARG A 95 -11.57 -30.64 2.43
N LEU A 96 -12.75 -30.19 2.85
CA LEU A 96 -12.92 -29.74 4.23
C LEU A 96 -12.67 -30.90 5.20
N SER A 97 -11.99 -30.59 6.30
CA SER A 97 -11.82 -31.55 7.38
C SER A 97 -13.16 -31.80 8.12
N PRO A 98 -13.32 -32.94 8.81
CA PRO A 98 -14.49 -33.18 9.64
C PRO A 98 -14.76 -32.10 10.68
N GLU A 99 -13.70 -31.46 11.18
CA GLU A 99 -13.77 -30.35 12.12
C GLU A 99 -14.33 -29.07 11.46
N GLN A 100 -13.86 -28.73 10.28
CA GLN A 100 -14.39 -27.61 9.49
C GLN A 100 -15.86 -27.78 9.11
N ILE A 101 -16.24 -29.00 8.71
CA ILE A 101 -17.66 -29.35 8.45
C ILE A 101 -18.47 -29.23 9.74
N GLY A 102 -17.94 -29.66 10.89
CA GLY A 102 -18.55 -29.50 12.20
C GLY A 102 -18.81 -28.04 12.58
N ILE A 103 -17.90 -27.14 12.27
CA ILE A 103 -18.06 -25.69 12.47
C ILE A 103 -19.19 -25.15 11.61
N LEU A 104 -19.23 -25.48 10.32
CA LEU A 104 -20.29 -25.06 9.41
C LEU A 104 -21.67 -25.57 9.85
N LYS A 105 -21.76 -26.86 10.29
CA LYS A 105 -23.00 -27.43 10.86
C LYS A 105 -23.46 -26.66 12.09
N ALA A 106 -22.59 -26.46 13.06
CA ALA A 106 -22.91 -25.76 14.30
C ALA A 106 -23.33 -24.30 14.06
N TRP A 107 -22.70 -23.61 13.06
CA TRP A 107 -23.13 -22.28 12.64
C TRP A 107 -24.56 -22.28 12.06
N ILE A 108 -24.88 -23.21 11.18
CA ILE A 108 -26.20 -23.34 10.58
C ILE A 108 -27.25 -23.68 11.65
N ASP A 109 -26.95 -24.62 12.54
CA ASP A 109 -27.85 -25.08 13.61
C ASP A 109 -28.09 -23.98 14.65
N SER A 110 -27.13 -23.06 14.85
CA SER A 110 -27.32 -21.86 15.68
C SER A 110 -28.13 -20.74 14.99
N GLY A 111 -28.68 -21.00 13.79
CA GLY A 111 -29.49 -20.05 13.02
C GLY A 111 -28.75 -19.24 11.98
N ALA A 112 -27.52 -19.65 11.62
CA ALA A 112 -26.65 -18.98 10.64
C ALA A 112 -26.48 -17.49 10.94
N MET A 113 -26.20 -17.17 12.20
CA MET A 113 -26.02 -15.79 12.68
C MET A 113 -24.68 -15.21 12.25
N GLY A 114 -24.62 -13.88 12.15
CA GLY A 114 -23.40 -13.13 11.76
C GLY A 114 -23.74 -11.66 11.53
N PRO A 115 -22.72 -10.80 11.33
CA PRO A 115 -22.92 -9.38 11.11
C PRO A 115 -23.67 -9.12 9.80
N GLU A 116 -24.21 -7.92 9.65
CA GLU A 116 -24.77 -7.46 8.38
C GLU A 116 -23.65 -7.25 7.35
N ASP A 117 -23.93 -7.51 6.08
CA ASP A 117 -22.92 -7.48 5.01
C ASP A 117 -22.27 -6.10 4.83
N SER A 118 -22.98 -5.02 5.16
CA SER A 118 -22.43 -3.67 5.16
C SER A 118 -21.17 -3.56 6.04
N SER A 119 -21.16 -4.24 7.18
CA SER A 119 -19.99 -4.27 8.07
C SER A 119 -18.83 -5.14 7.55
N LEU A 120 -19.12 -6.09 6.66
CA LEU A 120 -18.13 -6.94 5.99
C LEU A 120 -17.51 -6.28 4.76
N LEU A 121 -18.28 -5.40 4.10
CA LEU A 121 -17.82 -4.63 2.95
C LEU A 121 -16.95 -3.44 3.36
N GLU A 122 -17.09 -2.96 4.59
CA GLU A 122 -16.19 -1.99 5.19
C GLU A 122 -14.88 -2.68 5.63
N LYS A 123 -14.04 -3.07 4.66
CA LYS A 123 -12.63 -3.36 4.99
C LYS A 123 -12.10 -2.13 5.72
N PRO A 124 -11.56 -2.28 6.94
CA PRO A 124 -11.01 -1.13 7.63
C PRO A 124 -10.00 -0.46 6.71
N LEU A 125 -10.18 0.85 6.48
CA LEU A 125 -9.26 1.62 5.64
C LEU A 125 -7.82 1.28 6.05
N PRO A 126 -6.94 0.95 5.10
CA PRO A 126 -5.52 0.79 5.37
C PRO A 126 -5.02 1.95 6.21
N TRP A 127 -4.04 1.72 7.06
CA TRP A 127 -3.53 2.76 7.97
C TRP A 127 -3.15 4.05 7.22
N SER A 128 -2.64 3.92 6.00
CA SER A 128 -2.24 5.03 5.11
C SER A 128 -3.40 5.91 4.63
N PHE A 129 -4.64 5.40 4.66
CA PHE A 129 -5.85 6.17 4.29
C PHE A 129 -6.62 6.70 5.50
N ARG A 130 -6.14 6.44 6.73
CA ARG A 130 -6.75 6.99 7.93
C ARG A 130 -6.32 8.45 8.12
N PRO A 131 -7.17 9.29 8.73
CA PRO A 131 -6.77 10.65 9.08
C PRO A 131 -5.45 10.66 9.85
N LEU A 132 -4.56 11.57 9.49
CA LEU A 132 -3.28 11.74 10.18
C LEU A 132 -3.54 12.08 11.66
N ARG A 133 -2.78 11.41 12.52
CA ARG A 133 -2.75 11.69 13.96
C ARG A 133 -1.33 12.05 14.33
N THR A 134 -1.16 13.02 15.21
CA THR A 134 0.14 13.32 15.81
C THR A 134 0.31 12.42 17.03
N PRO A 135 1.11 11.35 16.95
CA PRO A 135 1.35 10.49 18.10
C PRO A 135 2.20 11.26 19.13
N LYS A 136 1.89 11.05 20.41
CA LYS A 136 2.74 11.59 21.48
C LYS A 136 3.97 10.70 21.62
N PRO A 137 5.17 11.29 21.73
CA PRO A 137 6.37 10.51 22.02
C PRO A 137 6.22 9.78 23.37
N PRO A 138 6.86 8.62 23.54
CA PRO A 138 6.83 7.89 24.80
C PRO A 138 7.37 8.74 25.96
N GLU A 139 6.56 8.97 27.00
CA GLU A 139 6.96 9.80 28.15
C GLU A 139 8.09 9.15 28.98
N ASN A 140 8.20 7.83 28.93
CA ASN A 140 9.17 7.03 29.68
C ASN A 140 10.25 6.39 28.79
N ALA A 141 10.65 7.05 27.68
CA ALA A 141 11.76 6.55 26.90
C ALA A 141 13.00 6.39 27.82
N PRO A 142 13.70 5.24 27.79
CA PRO A 142 14.81 4.96 28.71
C PRO A 142 15.94 5.99 28.70
N LEU A 143 15.98 6.83 27.67
CA LEU A 143 16.95 7.91 27.46
C LEU A 143 16.32 9.32 27.55
N ALA A 144 15.05 9.42 27.97
CA ALA A 144 14.32 10.70 28.03
C ALA A 144 14.91 11.72 29.02
N ASN A 145 15.81 11.30 29.90
CA ASN A 145 16.55 12.19 30.84
C ASN A 145 17.73 12.93 30.18
N SER A 146 18.07 12.60 28.93
CA SER A 146 19.08 13.36 28.18
C SER A 146 18.44 14.58 27.54
N LYS A 147 18.78 15.78 28.01
CA LYS A 147 18.31 17.08 27.50
C LYS A 147 18.62 17.33 26.01
N SER A 148 19.26 16.37 25.34
CA SER A 148 19.72 16.46 23.95
C SER A 148 18.95 15.56 22.98
N LEU A 149 17.96 14.78 23.46
CA LEU A 149 17.22 13.87 22.57
C LEU A 149 16.01 14.59 21.95
N GLY A 150 15.94 14.56 20.62
CA GLY A 150 14.80 15.00 19.87
C GLY A 150 13.59 14.07 19.98
N VAL A 151 12.45 14.49 19.43
CA VAL A 151 11.22 13.66 19.39
C VAL A 151 11.46 12.32 18.71
N ILE A 152 12.26 12.28 17.65
CA ILE A 152 12.58 11.04 16.92
C ILE A 152 13.39 10.09 17.79
N ASP A 153 14.36 10.62 18.53
CA ASP A 153 15.21 9.81 19.43
C ASP A 153 14.37 9.15 20.54
N ALA A 154 13.36 9.85 21.07
CA ALA A 154 12.43 9.30 22.05
C ALA A 154 11.67 8.06 21.51
N TRP A 155 11.31 8.05 20.23
CA TRP A 155 10.69 6.89 19.57
C TRP A 155 11.67 5.75 19.32
N LEU A 156 12.92 6.05 19.05
CA LEU A 156 13.96 5.03 18.80
C LEU A 156 14.49 4.40 20.09
N ALA A 157 14.48 5.13 21.18
CA ALA A 157 15.04 4.67 22.48
C ALA A 157 14.39 3.39 23.00
N GLY A 158 13.07 3.24 22.86
CA GLY A 158 12.33 2.03 23.29
C GLY A 158 12.80 0.76 22.57
N PRO A 159 12.70 0.68 21.23
CA PRO A 159 13.17 -0.45 20.44
C PRO A 159 14.68 -0.76 20.62
N LEU A 160 15.51 0.25 20.82
CA LEU A 160 16.93 0.04 21.12
C LEU A 160 17.11 -0.65 22.49
N ALA A 161 16.43 -0.14 23.52
CA ALA A 161 16.51 -0.72 24.88
C ALA A 161 16.00 -2.17 24.92
N GLU A 162 14.92 -2.51 24.20
CA GLU A 162 14.41 -3.88 24.09
C GLU A 162 15.46 -4.85 23.51
N LYS A 163 16.36 -4.35 22.67
CA LYS A 163 17.44 -5.12 22.06
C LYS A 163 18.77 -4.97 22.79
N GLN A 164 18.78 -4.30 23.94
CA GLN A 164 19.99 -4.01 24.73
C GLN A 164 21.04 -3.22 23.90
N LEU A 165 20.59 -2.33 23.04
CA LEU A 165 21.40 -1.45 22.22
C LEU A 165 21.30 -0.01 22.73
N GLU A 166 22.36 0.76 22.52
CA GLU A 166 22.44 2.19 22.81
C GLU A 166 22.67 2.97 21.53
N PHE A 167 22.41 4.29 21.56
CA PHE A 167 22.81 5.16 20.47
C PHE A 167 24.34 5.18 20.33
N SER A 168 24.81 5.15 19.09
CA SER A 168 26.22 5.35 18.79
C SER A 168 26.69 6.73 19.26
N GLN A 169 27.98 6.86 19.56
CA GLN A 169 28.59 8.16 19.82
C GLN A 169 28.40 9.09 18.60
N ARG A 170 28.28 10.38 18.88
CA ARG A 170 28.21 11.39 17.84
C ARG A 170 29.47 11.32 16.98
N ALA A 171 29.31 11.38 15.66
CA ALA A 171 30.41 11.40 14.73
C ALA A 171 31.26 12.68 14.93
N ASP A 172 32.53 12.60 14.54
CA ASP A 172 33.44 13.75 14.55
C ASP A 172 32.93 14.86 13.58
N PRO A 173 33.37 16.12 13.78
CA PRO A 173 32.92 17.25 12.97
C PRO A 173 33.17 17.06 11.47
N GLN A 174 34.27 16.49 11.07
CA GLN A 174 34.60 16.27 9.65
C GLN A 174 33.65 15.27 9.00
N THR A 175 33.33 14.21 9.72
CA THR A 175 32.34 13.23 9.27
C THR A 175 30.94 13.82 9.21
N LEU A 176 30.54 14.65 10.19
CA LEU A 176 29.22 15.30 10.22
C LEU A 176 28.99 16.23 9.04
N ILE A 177 29.93 17.17 8.82
CA ILE A 177 29.79 18.11 7.70
C ILE A 177 29.81 17.40 6.35
N ARG A 178 30.69 16.41 6.18
CA ARG A 178 30.75 15.62 4.95
C ARG A 178 29.43 14.92 4.66
N ARG A 179 28.82 14.26 5.66
CA ARG A 179 27.53 13.58 5.51
C ARG A 179 26.42 14.56 5.15
N LEU A 180 26.34 15.69 5.85
CA LEU A 180 25.34 16.71 5.61
C LEU A 180 25.41 17.25 4.17
N PHE A 181 26.58 17.62 3.71
CA PHE A 181 26.79 18.15 2.36
C PHE A 181 26.44 17.13 1.28
N LEU A 182 26.89 15.89 1.42
CA LEU A 182 26.59 14.84 0.43
C LEU A 182 25.10 14.51 0.36
N VAL A 183 24.38 14.51 1.49
CA VAL A 183 22.95 14.23 1.52
C VAL A 183 22.16 15.42 0.99
N ALA A 184 22.43 16.63 1.51
CA ALA A 184 21.63 17.80 1.24
C ALA A 184 21.97 18.49 -0.10
N LEU A 185 23.25 18.56 -0.46
CA LEU A 185 23.74 19.28 -1.65
C LEU A 185 24.26 18.35 -2.76
N GLY A 186 24.55 17.09 -2.42
CA GLY A 186 25.09 16.10 -3.38
C GLY A 186 26.57 16.30 -3.72
N VAL A 187 27.25 17.23 -3.06
CA VAL A 187 28.69 17.53 -3.27
C VAL A 187 29.41 17.55 -1.91
N PRO A 188 30.71 17.26 -1.85
CA PRO A 188 31.48 17.38 -0.61
C PRO A 188 31.67 18.86 -0.21
N PRO A 189 31.90 19.15 1.10
CA PRO A 189 32.31 20.47 1.54
C PRO A 189 33.72 20.80 1.06
N THR A 190 34.04 22.10 0.96
CA THR A 190 35.42 22.55 0.74
C THR A 190 36.28 22.37 1.99
N PRO A 191 37.62 22.32 1.87
CA PRO A 191 38.52 22.26 3.02
C PRO A 191 38.27 23.40 4.04
N GLU A 192 38.01 24.61 3.55
CA GLU A 192 37.79 25.79 4.37
C GLU A 192 36.43 25.69 5.13
N GLU A 193 35.41 25.07 4.53
CA GLU A 193 34.15 24.81 5.20
C GLU A 193 34.30 23.77 6.32
N VAL A 194 35.13 22.74 6.09
CA VAL A 194 35.45 21.72 7.08
C VAL A 194 36.22 22.34 8.26
N GLU A 195 37.25 23.12 7.98
CA GLU A 195 38.06 23.77 9.01
C GLU A 195 37.22 24.73 9.86
N ARG A 196 36.39 25.57 9.22
CA ARG A 196 35.49 26.49 9.90
C ARG A 196 34.54 25.76 10.86
N PHE A 197 33.89 24.70 10.40
CA PHE A 197 32.98 23.92 11.23
C PHE A 197 33.70 23.15 12.34
N ALA A 198 34.88 22.55 12.05
CA ALA A 198 35.64 21.80 13.03
C ALA A 198 36.25 22.67 14.14
N SER A 199 36.50 23.95 13.86
CA SER A 199 37.00 24.90 14.84
C SER A 199 35.90 25.62 15.64
N ASP A 200 34.65 25.50 15.25
CA ASP A 200 33.52 26.09 15.95
C ASP A 200 33.09 25.24 17.16
N LEU A 201 33.34 25.76 18.35
CA LEU A 201 33.04 25.09 19.62
C LEU A 201 31.67 25.51 20.20
N SER A 202 30.87 26.28 19.47
CA SER A 202 29.55 26.69 19.92
C SER A 202 28.61 25.48 20.00
N ILE A 203 27.68 25.51 20.98
CA ILE A 203 26.75 24.41 21.24
C ILE A 203 25.78 24.18 20.08
N ASP A 204 25.50 25.22 19.30
CA ASP A 204 24.58 25.29 18.18
C ASP A 204 25.30 25.27 16.81
N ALA A 205 26.63 25.04 16.77
CA ALA A 205 27.41 25.02 15.54
C ALA A 205 26.82 24.10 14.46
N TYR A 206 26.29 22.93 14.85
CA TYR A 206 25.72 21.99 13.89
C TYR A 206 24.36 22.46 13.35
N GLU A 207 23.51 23.06 14.20
CA GLU A 207 22.24 23.62 13.79
C GLU A 207 22.45 24.78 12.82
N GLN A 208 23.36 25.70 13.12
CA GLN A 208 23.74 26.79 12.23
C GLN A 208 24.31 26.27 10.90
N LEU A 209 25.08 25.16 10.93
CA LEU A 209 25.56 24.52 9.71
C LEU A 209 24.39 23.98 8.87
N VAL A 210 23.40 23.32 9.49
CA VAL A 210 22.22 22.79 8.82
C VAL A 210 21.42 23.92 8.18
N ASP A 211 21.13 25.02 8.92
CA ASP A 211 20.40 26.17 8.41
C ASP A 211 21.09 26.79 7.18
N ARG A 212 22.40 26.93 7.24
CA ARG A 212 23.19 27.45 6.12
C ARG A 212 23.13 26.53 4.90
N VAL A 213 23.20 25.20 5.10
CA VAL A 213 23.12 24.23 4.01
C VAL A 213 21.73 24.17 3.40
N LEU A 214 20.68 24.29 4.20
CA LEU A 214 19.30 24.36 3.71
C LEU A 214 19.01 25.65 2.93
N ALA A 215 19.67 26.74 3.27
CA ALA A 215 19.57 28.01 2.53
C ALA A 215 20.44 28.07 1.26
N ASP A 216 21.26 27.06 0.99
CA ASP A 216 22.10 27.00 -0.21
C ASP A 216 21.24 26.64 -1.44
N PRO A 217 21.29 27.42 -2.55
CA PRO A 217 20.51 27.12 -3.76
C PRO A 217 20.71 25.70 -4.32
N ARG A 218 21.87 25.10 -4.10
CA ARG A 218 22.18 23.73 -4.49
C ARG A 218 21.30 22.68 -3.78
N TYR A 219 20.67 23.06 -2.65
CA TYR A 219 19.72 22.20 -1.97
C TYR A 219 18.53 21.85 -2.89
N GLY A 220 17.89 22.88 -3.47
CA GLY A 220 16.80 22.66 -4.39
C GLY A 220 17.20 21.88 -5.63
N GLU A 221 18.38 22.16 -6.20
CA GLU A 221 18.91 21.38 -7.33
C GLU A 221 19.10 19.89 -6.99
N ARG A 222 19.60 19.60 -5.78
CA ARG A 222 19.79 18.22 -5.30
C ARG A 222 18.47 17.52 -5.06
N GLN A 223 17.51 18.17 -4.38
CA GLN A 223 16.22 17.58 -4.06
C GLN A 223 15.34 17.42 -5.32
N ALA A 224 15.37 18.38 -6.22
CA ALA A 224 14.65 18.31 -7.49
C ALA A 224 15.03 17.08 -8.32
N ARG A 225 16.29 16.63 -8.29
CA ARG A 225 16.71 15.41 -8.98
C ARG A 225 15.95 14.18 -8.54
N HIS A 226 15.70 14.03 -7.23
CA HIS A 226 14.90 12.91 -6.71
C HIS A 226 13.46 12.98 -7.18
N TRP A 227 12.90 14.19 -7.28
CA TRP A 227 11.58 14.39 -7.84
C TRP A 227 11.52 14.06 -9.34
N PHE A 228 12.52 14.49 -10.10
CA PHE A 228 12.61 14.22 -11.53
C PHE A 228 12.69 12.72 -11.84
N ASP A 229 13.38 11.95 -11.02
CA ASP A 229 13.44 10.49 -11.16
C ASP A 229 12.04 9.86 -10.95
N VAL A 230 11.30 10.31 -9.94
CA VAL A 230 9.95 9.79 -9.67
C VAL A 230 8.99 10.04 -10.81
N ILE A 231 9.05 11.24 -11.44
CA ILE A 231 8.15 11.63 -12.52
C ILE A 231 8.73 11.37 -13.91
N ARG A 232 9.91 10.77 -13.99
CA ARG A 232 10.61 10.43 -15.24
C ARG A 232 10.86 11.66 -16.14
N PHE A 233 11.12 12.81 -15.52
CA PHE A 233 11.42 14.05 -16.23
C PHE A 233 12.72 13.92 -17.01
N ALA A 234 12.69 14.36 -18.29
CA ALA A 234 13.87 14.53 -19.10
C ALA A 234 13.76 15.76 -20.00
N GLU A 235 14.90 16.38 -20.32
CA GLU A 235 14.97 17.48 -21.29
C GLU A 235 15.07 16.98 -22.75
N SER A 236 14.68 15.72 -22.96
CA SER A 236 14.58 15.09 -24.27
C SER A 236 13.36 14.17 -24.35
N ASN A 237 12.93 13.85 -25.58
CA ASN A 237 11.70 13.07 -25.77
C ASN A 237 11.83 11.57 -25.47
N GLY A 238 13.05 11.05 -25.43
CA GLY A 238 13.27 9.60 -25.41
C GLY A 238 13.01 8.95 -26.77
N PHE A 239 12.91 7.62 -26.79
CA PHE A 239 12.74 6.79 -27.98
C PHE A 239 13.87 6.92 -29.02
N GLU A 240 13.70 6.32 -30.19
CA GLU A 240 14.71 6.31 -31.27
C GLU A 240 15.03 7.70 -31.78
N THR A 241 14.02 8.58 -31.89
CA THR A 241 14.18 9.98 -32.31
C THR A 241 14.24 10.89 -31.08
N ASN A 242 15.27 10.70 -30.27
CA ASN A 242 15.46 11.43 -29.03
C ASN A 242 15.87 12.89 -29.28
N ARG A 243 14.90 13.78 -29.42
CA ARG A 243 15.11 15.22 -29.61
C ARG A 243 15.09 15.98 -28.27
N VAL A 244 15.92 17.03 -28.21
CA VAL A 244 15.93 17.94 -27.04
C VAL A 244 14.59 18.71 -26.97
N ARG A 245 14.07 18.84 -25.75
CA ARG A 245 12.90 19.66 -25.40
C ARG A 245 13.36 21.04 -24.94
N TYR A 246 13.46 21.98 -25.84
CA TYR A 246 13.96 23.32 -25.55
C TYR A 246 13.09 24.12 -24.56
N ASN A 247 11.89 23.68 -24.29
CA ASN A 247 10.91 24.30 -23.38
C ASN A 247 10.66 23.47 -22.11
N ALA A 248 11.50 22.51 -21.76
CA ALA A 248 11.35 21.71 -20.53
C ALA A 248 11.90 22.43 -19.29
N TRP A 249 12.89 23.31 -19.46
CA TRP A 249 13.58 24.02 -18.39
C TRP A 249 12.67 24.83 -17.43
N PRO A 250 11.55 25.46 -17.85
CA PRO A 250 10.73 26.20 -16.90
C PRO A 250 10.15 25.32 -15.79
N TYR A 251 9.73 24.10 -16.15
CA TYR A 251 9.26 23.15 -15.15
C TYR A 251 10.40 22.68 -14.20
N ARG A 252 11.59 22.42 -14.74
CA ARG A 252 12.76 22.12 -13.94
C ARG A 252 13.02 23.22 -12.91
N ASP A 253 13.06 24.46 -13.35
CA ASP A 253 13.34 25.62 -12.50
C ASP A 253 12.23 25.86 -11.47
N TYR A 254 10.95 25.61 -11.84
CA TYR A 254 9.84 25.61 -10.89
C TYR A 254 10.04 24.60 -9.75
N VAL A 255 10.44 23.38 -10.07
CA VAL A 255 10.65 22.33 -9.06
C VAL A 255 11.82 22.70 -8.15
N ILE A 256 12.94 23.18 -8.70
CA ILE A 256 14.10 23.64 -7.92
C ILE A 256 13.71 24.79 -6.98
N ALA A 257 12.99 25.78 -7.49
CA ALA A 257 12.50 26.90 -6.67
C ALA A 257 11.55 26.42 -5.57
N ALA A 258 10.63 25.49 -5.87
CA ALA A 258 9.69 24.95 -4.89
C ALA A 258 10.39 24.28 -3.70
N PHE A 259 11.51 23.58 -3.92
CA PHE A 259 12.31 23.01 -2.83
C PHE A 259 13.11 24.06 -2.07
N ASN A 260 13.68 25.06 -2.75
CA ASN A 260 14.42 26.15 -2.08
C ASN A 260 13.50 27.08 -1.26
N ASP A 261 12.26 27.27 -1.70
CA ASP A 261 11.25 28.09 -1.03
C ASP A 261 10.48 27.31 0.05
N ASP A 262 10.85 26.04 0.31
CA ASP A 262 10.12 25.14 1.23
C ASP A 262 8.60 25.15 0.98
N LYS A 263 8.20 25.07 -0.31
CA LYS A 263 6.79 25.12 -0.71
C LYS A 263 6.01 24.00 -0.04
N PRO A 264 4.87 24.29 0.62
CA PRO A 264 4.04 23.25 1.23
C PRO A 264 3.66 22.16 0.22
N TYR A 265 3.86 20.89 0.59
CA TYR A 265 3.67 19.74 -0.31
C TYR A 265 2.27 19.67 -0.92
N ASN A 266 1.23 20.01 -0.15
CA ASN A 266 -0.14 20.07 -0.65
C ASN A 266 -0.34 21.13 -1.74
N GLN A 267 0.36 22.27 -1.66
CA GLN A 267 0.37 23.29 -2.70
C GLN A 267 1.16 22.83 -3.91
N PHE A 268 2.35 22.26 -3.69
CA PHE A 268 3.19 21.69 -4.75
C PHE A 268 2.44 20.66 -5.60
N VAL A 269 1.67 19.76 -4.96
CA VAL A 269 0.83 18.78 -5.67
C VAL A 269 -0.29 19.43 -6.46
N LYS A 270 -1.03 20.38 -5.85
CA LYS A 270 -2.15 21.06 -6.51
C LYS A 270 -1.71 21.85 -7.74
N GLU A 271 -0.58 22.54 -7.65
CA GLU A 271 -0.04 23.32 -8.76
C GLU A 271 0.40 22.42 -9.93
N GLN A 272 0.91 21.24 -9.67
CA GLN A 272 1.30 20.31 -10.74
C GLN A 272 0.12 19.64 -11.44
N ILE A 273 -1.00 19.47 -10.75
CA ILE A 273 -2.21 18.87 -11.32
C ILE A 273 -3.12 19.92 -12.00
N ALA A 274 -3.24 21.10 -11.42
CA ALA A 274 -4.18 22.15 -11.80
C ALA A 274 -3.55 23.55 -11.74
N GLY A 275 -2.29 23.67 -12.10
CA GLY A 275 -1.53 24.92 -12.04
C GLY A 275 -2.11 26.03 -12.92
N ASP A 276 -2.70 25.67 -14.04
CA ASP A 276 -3.41 26.56 -14.96
C ASP A 276 -4.57 27.31 -14.25
N ALA A 277 -5.31 26.63 -13.38
CA ALA A 277 -6.36 27.21 -12.56
C ALA A 277 -5.84 28.00 -11.35
N LEU A 278 -4.57 27.84 -10.99
CA LEU A 278 -3.94 28.43 -9.79
C LEU A 278 -2.92 29.54 -10.11
N GLY A 279 -2.75 29.89 -11.40
CA GLY A 279 -1.74 30.85 -11.84
C GLY A 279 -0.30 30.32 -11.78
N ALA A 280 -0.13 29.01 -11.81
CA ALA A 280 1.15 28.30 -11.81
C ALA A 280 1.29 27.37 -13.03
N ASP A 281 1.02 27.90 -14.23
CA ASP A 281 0.98 27.14 -15.49
C ASP A 281 2.21 26.26 -15.70
N VAL A 282 3.38 26.76 -15.34
CA VAL A 282 4.66 26.06 -15.48
C VAL A 282 4.68 24.73 -14.71
N ALA A 283 3.98 24.66 -13.57
CA ALA A 283 3.91 23.46 -12.75
C ALA A 283 3.20 22.30 -13.45
N THR A 284 2.27 22.59 -14.39
CA THR A 284 1.58 21.58 -15.20
C THR A 284 2.51 20.85 -16.18
N GLY A 285 3.75 21.30 -16.30
CA GLY A 285 4.83 20.56 -16.99
C GLY A 285 5.00 19.13 -16.48
N PHE A 286 4.58 18.83 -15.25
CA PHE A 286 4.44 17.48 -14.71
C PHE A 286 3.66 16.55 -15.64
N LEU A 287 2.52 17.01 -16.18
CA LEU A 287 1.61 16.21 -17.02
C LEU A 287 2.23 15.83 -18.38
N VAL A 288 3.30 16.49 -18.79
CA VAL A 288 4.00 16.25 -20.07
C VAL A 288 5.48 15.90 -19.88
N ALA A 289 5.89 15.58 -18.66
CA ALA A 289 7.29 15.31 -18.32
C ALA A 289 7.80 13.96 -18.88
N GLY A 290 6.91 12.98 -19.04
CA GLY A 290 7.24 11.63 -19.50
C GLY A 290 7.78 11.54 -20.92
N SER A 291 8.23 10.37 -21.32
CA SER A 291 8.72 10.10 -22.68
C SER A 291 7.60 10.26 -23.71
N TYR A 292 7.96 10.70 -24.91
CA TYR A 292 7.02 10.91 -26.02
C TYR A 292 7.66 10.52 -27.35
N ASP A 293 7.01 9.58 -28.08
CA ASP A 293 7.47 9.17 -29.39
C ASP A 293 6.99 10.17 -30.47
N LEU A 294 7.95 10.78 -31.16
CA LEU A 294 7.68 11.70 -32.26
C LEU A 294 7.30 10.97 -33.56
N VAL A 295 7.69 9.72 -33.71
CA VAL A 295 7.43 8.92 -34.90
C VAL A 295 6.11 8.19 -34.71
N LYS A 296 5.10 8.60 -35.50
CA LYS A 296 3.80 7.93 -35.50
C LYS A 296 3.71 6.97 -36.69
N SER A 297 3.13 5.80 -36.43
CA SER A 297 2.87 4.80 -37.46
C SER A 297 1.83 5.31 -38.49
N PRO A 298 1.95 4.96 -39.77
CA PRO A 298 0.87 5.14 -40.72
C PRO A 298 -0.38 4.28 -40.43
N ASP A 299 -0.23 3.23 -39.62
CA ASP A 299 -1.36 2.43 -39.13
C ASP A 299 -2.09 3.19 -38.01
N VAL A 300 -3.36 3.52 -38.26
CA VAL A 300 -4.23 4.26 -37.33
C VAL A 300 -4.44 3.50 -36.02
N ASN A 301 -4.61 2.17 -36.08
CA ASN A 301 -4.84 1.38 -34.87
C ASN A 301 -3.61 1.37 -33.97
N LEU A 302 -2.43 1.24 -34.55
CA LEU A 302 -1.18 1.31 -33.80
C LEU A 302 -0.97 2.70 -33.18
N THR A 303 -1.28 3.77 -33.90
CA THR A 303 -1.21 5.14 -33.37
C THR A 303 -2.18 5.36 -32.21
N LEU A 304 -3.41 4.83 -32.31
CA LEU A 304 -4.38 4.89 -31.19
C LEU A 304 -3.93 4.08 -29.98
N MET A 305 -3.34 2.91 -30.19
CA MET A 305 -2.78 2.09 -29.11
C MET A 305 -1.63 2.81 -28.42
N GLN A 306 -0.68 3.39 -29.16
CA GLN A 306 0.39 4.22 -28.60
C GLN A 306 -0.16 5.37 -27.75
N ARG A 307 -1.27 6.01 -28.20
CA ARG A 307 -1.92 7.08 -27.41
C ARG A 307 -2.52 6.56 -26.11
N GLN A 308 -3.12 5.37 -26.10
CA GLN A 308 -3.62 4.75 -24.86
C GLN A 308 -2.48 4.42 -23.89
N ASP A 309 -1.37 3.91 -24.40
CA ASP A 309 -0.18 3.63 -23.60
C ASP A 309 0.40 4.90 -22.95
N GLU A 310 0.47 6.01 -23.72
CA GLU A 310 0.89 7.33 -23.21
C GLU A 310 -0.04 7.82 -22.09
N LEU A 311 -1.37 7.66 -22.23
CA LEU A 311 -2.34 8.07 -21.22
C LEU A 311 -2.28 7.18 -19.96
N ALA A 312 -2.16 5.87 -20.15
CA ALA A 312 -2.00 4.93 -19.05
C ALA A 312 -0.74 5.22 -18.24
N ASP A 313 0.35 5.53 -18.92
CA ASP A 313 1.62 5.89 -18.34
C ASP A 313 1.55 7.21 -17.53
N LEU A 314 0.82 8.22 -18.01
CA LEU A 314 0.56 9.47 -17.31
C LEU A 314 -0.25 9.23 -16.01
N ILE A 315 -1.31 8.40 -16.09
CA ILE A 315 -2.14 8.03 -14.94
C ILE A 315 -1.30 7.27 -13.91
N ASN A 316 -0.55 6.25 -14.33
CA ASN A 316 0.33 5.47 -13.46
C ASN A 316 1.38 6.35 -12.78
N THR A 317 2.00 7.28 -13.51
CA THR A 317 2.98 8.21 -12.94
C THR A 317 2.34 9.12 -11.90
N THR A 318 1.15 9.64 -12.18
CA THR A 318 0.40 10.47 -11.23
C THR A 318 0.06 9.69 -9.96
N GLY A 319 -0.46 8.47 -10.09
CA GLY A 319 -0.77 7.59 -8.96
C GLY A 319 0.47 7.25 -8.14
N THR A 320 1.55 6.89 -8.80
CA THR A 320 2.80 6.53 -8.12
C THR A 320 3.44 7.73 -7.43
N ALA A 321 3.52 8.89 -8.11
CA ALA A 321 4.19 10.08 -7.59
C ALA A 321 3.46 10.69 -6.38
N PHE A 322 2.13 10.78 -6.42
CA PHE A 322 1.36 11.49 -5.40
C PHE A 322 0.68 10.58 -4.37
N LEU A 323 0.31 9.36 -4.75
CA LEU A 323 -0.43 8.44 -3.89
C LEU A 323 0.40 7.22 -3.45
N GLY A 324 1.54 6.96 -4.08
CA GLY A 324 2.32 5.74 -3.87
C GLY A 324 1.55 4.47 -4.33
N LEU A 325 0.64 4.62 -5.28
CA LEU A 325 -0.22 3.55 -5.78
C LEU A 325 0.10 3.25 -7.25
N THR A 326 0.11 1.97 -7.60
CA THR A 326 0.01 1.51 -8.99
C THR A 326 -1.46 1.47 -9.36
N ILE A 327 -1.85 2.16 -10.43
CA ILE A 327 -3.25 2.29 -10.88
C ILE A 327 -3.45 1.53 -12.19
#